data_7c2fc80828ffe59983593002d341b56c
#
_entry.id   7c2fc80828ffe59983593002d341b56c
#
_cell.length_a   1.000
_cell.length_b   1.000
_cell.length_c   1.000
_cell.angle_alpha   90.00
_cell.angle_beta   90.00
_cell.angle_gamma   90.00
#
_symmetry.space_group_name_H-M   'P 1'
#
loop_
_entity.id
_entity.type
_entity.pdbx_description
1 polymer ?
#
loop_
_entity_poly.entity_id
_entity_poly.type
_entity_poly.pdbx_seq_one_letter_code
_entity_poly.pdbx_strand_id
1 'polypeptide(L)'
;SYGQSTYETAYNSGIGSNGLTSARHDVLSKFYAENYKESFDNDLPDDVVYIGKHRLTDSVEVKSQKKKLKISIGELILSPTRTYAPVMKILLENHFDKIHGLIHCSGGGQTKCMKYLPELLSDGIKVSDGSKPSRHLKVIKDNLFEPPEIFNIIKQNSGSSNKEMYEVFNMGCRLEIYCDAADADTMIAAANEFGIAAQVIGR
;
A
#
# COMPACT_ATOMS: atom_id res chain seq x y z
N SER A 1 -11.36 -0.08 1.26
CA SER A 1 -10.00 0.46 1.12
C SER A 1 -9.85 1.30 -0.12
N TYR A 2 -8.92 2.24 -0.11
CA TYR A 2 -8.54 3.07 -1.25
C TYR A 2 -7.26 2.53 -1.89
N GLY A 3 -7.29 2.49 -3.20
CA GLY A 3 -6.22 1.94 -4.03
C GLY A 3 -5.56 2.98 -4.95
N GLN A 4 -5.33 2.59 -6.20
CA GLN A 4 -4.73 3.47 -7.20
C GLN A 4 -5.63 4.66 -7.52
N SER A 5 -5.01 5.80 -7.82
CA SER A 5 -5.68 7.01 -8.26
C SER A 5 -5.59 7.17 -9.77
N THR A 6 -6.67 7.68 -10.38
CA THR A 6 -6.76 7.94 -11.81
C THR A 6 -6.96 9.42 -12.14
N TYR A 7 -6.97 10.31 -11.15
CA TYR A 7 -7.21 11.74 -11.39
C TYR A 7 -6.03 12.49 -12.00
N GLU A 8 -4.88 11.83 -12.14
CA GLU A 8 -3.72 12.36 -12.82
C GLU A 8 -3.37 11.52 -14.05
N THR A 9 -2.76 12.14 -15.06
CA THR A 9 -2.44 11.50 -16.34
C THR A 9 -1.29 10.49 -16.24
N ALA A 10 -0.42 10.64 -15.24
CA ALA A 10 0.72 9.74 -15.04
C ALA A 10 0.29 8.42 -14.40
N TYR A 11 0.89 7.33 -14.85
CA TYR A 11 0.71 6.02 -14.22
C TYR A 11 1.13 6.06 -12.75
N ASN A 12 0.30 5.49 -11.88
CA ASN A 12 0.60 5.33 -10.47
C ASN A 12 0.84 3.86 -10.14
N SER A 13 2.09 3.53 -9.78
CA SER A 13 2.46 2.14 -9.46
C SER A 13 1.85 1.63 -8.15
N GLY A 14 1.32 2.51 -7.32
CA GLY A 14 0.80 2.16 -6.00
C GLY A 14 1.86 1.95 -4.93
N ILE A 15 3.16 2.02 -5.27
CA ILE A 15 4.23 1.89 -4.29
C ILE A 15 4.26 3.10 -3.36
N GLY A 16 4.46 2.88 -2.07
CA GLY A 16 4.68 3.94 -1.09
C GLY A 16 6.17 4.20 -0.88
N SER A 17 6.50 5.34 -0.27
CA SER A 17 7.88 5.75 -0.03
C SER A 17 8.68 4.74 0.82
N ASN A 18 8.04 4.08 1.77
CA ASN A 18 8.69 3.07 2.62
C ASN A 18 9.10 1.79 1.88
N GLY A 19 8.44 1.47 0.76
CA GLY A 19 8.79 0.33 -0.09
C GLY A 19 9.85 0.63 -1.14
N LEU A 20 10.20 1.92 -1.33
CA LEU A 20 11.08 2.34 -2.42
C LEU A 20 12.50 1.80 -2.27
N THR A 21 13.05 1.77 -1.07
CA THR A 21 14.42 1.27 -0.82
C THR A 21 14.53 -0.21 -1.16
N SER A 22 13.61 -1.03 -0.65
CA SER A 22 13.54 -2.45 -0.97
C SER A 22 13.33 -2.67 -2.48
N ALA A 23 12.32 -2.01 -3.07
CA ALA A 23 12.06 -2.11 -4.50
C ALA A 23 13.30 -1.79 -5.35
N ARG A 24 14.03 -0.73 -5.01
CA ARG A 24 15.25 -0.34 -5.72
C ARG A 24 16.31 -1.45 -5.68
N HIS A 25 16.58 -2.01 -4.52
CA HIS A 25 17.58 -3.05 -4.36
C HIS A 25 17.13 -4.40 -4.95
N ASP A 26 15.86 -4.73 -4.83
CA ASP A 26 15.31 -6.00 -5.32
C ASP A 26 15.12 -6.01 -6.85
N VAL A 27 14.86 -4.86 -7.49
CA VAL A 27 14.53 -4.79 -8.91
C VAL A 27 15.73 -4.44 -9.78
N LEU A 28 16.57 -3.50 -9.32
CA LEU A 28 17.69 -3.00 -10.13
C LEU A 28 18.93 -3.90 -10.04
N SER A 29 19.66 -3.96 -11.13
CA SER A 29 20.85 -4.84 -11.28
C SER A 29 22.10 -4.27 -10.64
N LYS A 30 23.10 -5.13 -10.42
CA LYS A 30 24.46 -4.80 -9.92
C LYS A 30 25.14 -3.68 -10.69
N PHE A 31 24.73 -3.42 -11.92
CA PHE A 31 25.22 -2.29 -12.70
C PHE A 31 25.20 -0.97 -11.91
N TYR A 32 24.17 -0.76 -11.09
CA TYR A 32 24.06 0.47 -10.28
C TYR A 32 25.03 0.50 -9.11
N ALA A 33 25.29 -0.64 -8.47
CA ALA A 33 26.32 -0.74 -7.44
C ALA A 33 27.73 -0.47 -7.99
N GLU A 34 28.00 -0.94 -9.21
CA GLU A 34 29.30 -0.81 -9.85
C GLU A 34 29.59 0.63 -10.33
N ASN A 35 28.56 1.33 -10.83
CA ASN A 35 28.72 2.63 -11.48
C ASN A 35 28.29 3.83 -10.64
N TYR A 36 27.53 3.63 -9.54
CA TYR A 36 26.92 4.69 -8.73
C TYR A 36 27.03 4.35 -7.24
N LYS A 37 28.24 4.32 -6.70
CA LYS A 37 28.50 3.95 -5.29
C LYS A 37 27.82 4.85 -4.28
N GLU A 38 27.54 6.09 -4.65
CA GLU A 38 26.81 7.07 -3.86
C GLU A 38 25.31 6.78 -3.73
N SER A 39 24.79 5.81 -4.49
CA SER A 39 23.35 5.50 -4.53
C SER A 39 22.89 4.52 -3.45
N PHE A 40 23.79 3.98 -2.65
CA PHE A 40 23.47 3.04 -1.58
C PHE A 40 24.47 3.17 -0.43
N ASP A 41 24.14 2.58 0.73
CA ASP A 41 25.01 2.53 1.88
C ASP A 41 26.07 1.45 1.67
N ASN A 42 27.33 1.84 1.70
CA ASN A 42 28.48 0.93 1.47
C ASN A 42 28.67 -0.09 2.62
N ASP A 43 28.03 0.10 3.76
CA ASP A 43 28.07 -0.86 4.88
C ASP A 43 27.03 -1.99 4.71
N LEU A 44 26.17 -1.92 3.68
CA LEU A 44 25.24 -2.99 3.37
C LEU A 44 25.97 -4.20 2.77
N PRO A 45 25.55 -5.43 3.13
CA PRO A 45 26.06 -6.65 2.50
C PRO A 45 25.80 -6.67 0.98
N ASP A 46 26.76 -7.13 0.21
CA ASP A 46 26.69 -7.18 -1.26
C ASP A 46 25.51 -8.02 -1.79
N ASP A 47 25.06 -8.99 -1.03
CA ASP A 47 23.98 -9.90 -1.38
C ASP A 47 22.58 -9.30 -1.25
N VAL A 48 22.47 -8.08 -0.69
CA VAL A 48 21.20 -7.34 -0.60
C VAL A 48 21.20 -6.04 -1.43
N VAL A 49 22.34 -5.67 -2.05
CA VAL A 49 22.46 -4.43 -2.81
C VAL A 49 22.27 -4.69 -4.30
N TYR A 50 21.23 -4.10 -4.90
CA TYR A 50 20.90 -4.20 -6.33
C TYR A 50 20.99 -5.64 -6.87
N ILE A 51 20.24 -6.54 -6.24
CA ILE A 51 20.22 -7.98 -6.54
C ILE A 51 19.34 -8.33 -7.75
N GLY A 52 18.54 -7.38 -8.23
CA GLY A 52 17.65 -7.55 -9.36
C GLY A 52 18.39 -7.64 -10.70
N LYS A 53 17.61 -7.66 -11.77
CA LYS A 53 18.14 -7.83 -13.15
C LYS A 53 17.87 -6.65 -14.08
N HIS A 54 17.09 -5.67 -13.63
CA HIS A 54 16.60 -4.60 -14.50
C HIS A 54 17.48 -3.35 -14.44
N ARG A 55 17.45 -2.60 -15.53
CA ARG A 55 17.92 -1.21 -15.60
C ARG A 55 16.72 -0.26 -15.53
N LEU A 56 16.93 0.98 -15.12
CA LEU A 56 15.89 2.02 -15.08
C LEU A 56 15.24 2.26 -16.46
N THR A 57 15.99 2.03 -17.53
CA THR A 57 15.55 2.20 -18.91
C THR A 57 14.83 1.00 -19.50
N ASP A 58 14.84 -0.15 -18.82
CA ASP A 58 14.13 -1.33 -19.30
C ASP A 58 12.63 -1.08 -19.30
N SER A 59 11.96 -1.60 -20.32
CA SER A 59 10.52 -1.42 -20.48
C SER A 59 9.74 -2.58 -19.88
N VAL A 60 8.63 -2.25 -19.25
CA VAL A 60 7.66 -3.21 -18.70
C VAL A 60 6.25 -2.85 -19.16
N GLU A 61 5.43 -3.86 -19.37
CA GLU A 61 4.00 -3.68 -19.65
C GLU A 61 3.23 -3.68 -18.34
N VAL A 62 2.44 -2.64 -18.11
CA VAL A 62 1.59 -2.49 -16.92
C VAL A 62 0.13 -2.33 -17.34
N LYS A 63 -0.78 -2.79 -16.49
CA LYS A 63 -2.20 -2.52 -16.66
C LYS A 63 -2.54 -1.21 -15.97
N SER A 64 -3.13 -0.27 -16.69
CA SER A 64 -3.72 0.96 -16.15
C SER A 64 -5.19 0.98 -16.53
N GLN A 65 -6.08 0.79 -15.57
CA GLN A 65 -7.52 0.64 -15.80
C GLN A 65 -7.80 -0.49 -16.81
N LYS A 66 -8.21 -0.17 -18.04
CA LYS A 66 -8.51 -1.14 -19.11
C LYS A 66 -7.45 -1.16 -20.23
N LYS A 67 -6.36 -0.40 -20.06
CA LYS A 67 -5.32 -0.27 -21.10
C LYS A 67 -4.01 -0.87 -20.62
N LYS A 68 -3.30 -1.50 -21.53
CA LYS A 68 -1.91 -1.87 -21.35
C LYS A 68 -1.04 -0.68 -21.72
N LEU A 69 -0.12 -0.33 -20.85
CA LEU A 69 0.85 0.73 -21.04
C LEU A 69 2.25 0.12 -21.00
N LYS A 70 3.13 0.62 -21.85
CA LYS A 70 4.55 0.30 -21.80
C LYS A 70 5.28 1.47 -21.16
N ILE A 71 5.88 1.24 -20.02
CA ILE A 71 6.62 2.26 -19.23
C ILE A 71 8.00 1.72 -18.89
N SER A 72 8.92 2.61 -18.50
CA SER A 72 10.23 2.19 -18.02
C SER A 72 10.16 1.70 -16.56
N ILE A 73 11.11 0.87 -16.17
CA ILE A 73 11.29 0.46 -14.77
C ILE A 73 11.51 1.68 -13.88
N GLY A 74 12.23 2.70 -14.37
CA GLY A 74 12.43 3.97 -13.67
C GLY A 74 11.10 4.66 -13.36
N GLU A 75 10.22 4.83 -14.35
CA GLU A 75 8.88 5.41 -14.15
C GLU A 75 8.03 4.56 -13.20
N LEU A 76 8.16 3.24 -13.28
CA LEU A 76 7.43 2.33 -12.40
C LEU A 76 7.84 2.46 -10.94
N ILE A 77 9.15 2.45 -10.64
CA ILE A 77 9.70 2.53 -9.29
C ILE A 77 9.55 3.94 -8.71
N LEU A 78 9.85 4.97 -9.51
CA LEU A 78 9.82 6.37 -9.10
C LEU A 78 8.43 7.00 -9.22
N SER A 79 7.42 6.23 -9.53
CA SER A 79 6.04 6.69 -9.59
C SER A 79 5.67 7.38 -8.28
N PRO A 80 5.19 8.65 -8.33
CA PRO A 80 4.95 9.43 -7.11
C PRO A 80 3.82 8.82 -6.27
N THR A 81 3.96 8.91 -4.95
CA THR A 81 2.88 8.57 -4.03
C THR A 81 1.74 9.58 -4.18
N ARG A 82 0.54 9.11 -4.49
CA ARG A 82 -0.64 9.96 -4.60
C ARG A 82 -1.19 10.27 -3.21
N THR A 83 -1.51 11.53 -2.99
CA THR A 83 -2.18 11.96 -1.77
C THR A 83 -3.69 11.70 -1.84
N TYR A 84 -4.28 11.36 -0.71
CA TYR A 84 -5.73 11.27 -0.54
C TYR A 84 -6.33 12.51 0.15
N ALA A 85 -5.53 13.59 0.33
CA ALA A 85 -5.96 14.77 1.05
C ALA A 85 -7.30 15.36 0.56
N PRO A 86 -7.58 15.48 -0.75
CA PRO A 86 -8.86 16.01 -1.20
C PRO A 86 -10.07 15.16 -0.79
N VAL A 87 -10.01 13.85 -0.97
CA VAL A 87 -11.10 12.95 -0.57
C VAL A 87 -11.21 12.87 0.95
N MET A 88 -10.09 12.85 1.67
CA MET A 88 -10.09 12.83 3.13
C MET A 88 -10.72 14.11 3.72
N LYS A 89 -10.50 15.26 3.09
CA LYS A 89 -11.18 16.50 3.49
C LYS A 89 -12.70 16.32 3.46
N ILE A 90 -13.25 15.83 2.35
CA ILE A 90 -14.70 15.59 2.21
C ILE A 90 -15.21 14.60 3.25
N LEU A 91 -14.51 13.50 3.46
CA LEU A 91 -14.91 12.49 4.43
C LEU A 91 -14.92 13.03 5.86
N LEU A 92 -13.90 13.79 6.24
CA LEU A 92 -13.79 14.35 7.59
C LEU A 92 -14.76 15.51 7.84
N GLU A 93 -15.09 16.31 6.82
CA GLU A 93 -16.05 17.40 6.94
C GLU A 93 -17.51 16.91 6.95
N ASN A 94 -17.85 15.85 6.18
CA ASN A 94 -19.25 15.47 5.95
C ASN A 94 -19.63 14.10 6.53
N HIS A 95 -18.66 13.25 6.91
CA HIS A 95 -18.90 11.85 7.28
C HIS A 95 -17.99 11.37 8.43
N PHE A 96 -17.48 12.30 9.24
CA PHE A 96 -16.58 11.98 10.33
C PHE A 96 -17.18 10.99 11.35
N ASP A 97 -18.46 11.17 11.64
CA ASP A 97 -19.26 10.33 12.55
C ASP A 97 -19.40 8.87 12.09
N LYS A 98 -19.16 8.61 10.80
CA LYS A 98 -19.23 7.28 10.19
C LYS A 98 -17.88 6.56 10.13
N ILE A 99 -16.80 7.22 10.52
CA ILE A 99 -15.44 6.68 10.43
C ILE A 99 -15.00 6.20 11.82
N HIS A 100 -14.82 4.89 11.98
CA HIS A 100 -14.34 4.29 13.22
C HIS A 100 -12.81 4.22 13.30
N GLY A 101 -12.13 4.24 12.16
CA GLY A 101 -10.66 4.23 12.12
C GLY A 101 -10.11 4.38 10.71
N LEU A 102 -8.85 4.84 10.65
CA LEU A 102 -8.12 5.07 9.41
C LEU A 102 -6.72 4.47 9.56
N ILE A 103 -6.31 3.67 8.58
CA ILE A 103 -4.96 3.11 8.54
C ILE A 103 -4.33 3.38 7.17
N HIS A 104 -3.26 4.17 7.17
CA HIS A 104 -2.41 4.31 6.00
C HIS A 104 -1.48 3.09 5.92
N CYS A 105 -1.67 2.24 4.91
CA CYS A 105 -0.90 1.03 4.68
C CYS A 105 0.49 1.38 4.11
N SER A 106 1.37 1.83 4.98
CA SER A 106 2.79 2.06 4.75
C SER A 106 3.61 0.88 5.31
N GLY A 107 4.69 1.11 6.06
CA GLY A 107 5.44 0.01 6.71
C GLY A 107 4.53 -0.90 7.54
N GLY A 108 4.71 -2.20 7.42
CA GLY A 108 3.83 -3.23 7.97
C GLY A 108 2.69 -3.65 7.03
N GLY A 109 2.64 -3.07 5.83
CA GLY A 109 1.75 -3.50 4.75
C GLY A 109 0.31 -3.73 5.17
N GLN A 110 -0.22 -4.89 4.83
CA GLN A 110 -1.58 -5.29 5.13
C GLN A 110 -1.77 -5.79 6.57
N THR A 111 -0.68 -6.07 7.30
CA THR A 111 -0.73 -6.50 8.70
C THR A 111 -0.70 -5.33 9.68
N LYS A 112 -0.53 -4.09 9.19
CA LYS A 112 -0.43 -2.89 10.02
C LYS A 112 -1.64 -2.69 10.95
N CYS A 113 -2.83 -3.08 10.52
CA CYS A 113 -4.05 -3.02 11.32
C CYS A 113 -3.91 -3.76 12.67
N MET A 114 -3.16 -4.86 12.69
CA MET A 114 -2.96 -5.67 13.89
C MET A 114 -2.21 -4.95 15.01
N LYS A 115 -1.51 -3.86 14.70
CA LYS A 115 -0.79 -3.05 15.71
C LYS A 115 -1.72 -2.10 16.49
N TYR A 116 -2.83 -1.69 15.88
CA TYR A 116 -3.71 -0.64 16.40
C TYR A 116 -5.03 -1.17 16.94
N LEU A 117 -5.53 -2.30 16.42
CA LEU A 117 -6.81 -2.85 16.85
C LEU A 117 -6.87 -3.24 18.36
N PRO A 118 -5.82 -3.78 18.97
CA PRO A 118 -5.81 -4.05 20.41
C PRO A 118 -5.90 -2.77 21.25
N GLU A 119 -5.30 -1.67 20.79
CA GLU A 119 -5.31 -0.38 21.49
C GLU A 119 -6.67 0.30 21.41
N LEU A 120 -7.32 0.27 20.25
CA LEU A 120 -8.69 0.78 20.06
C LEU A 120 -9.71 0.08 20.96
N LEU A 121 -9.43 -1.17 21.37
CA LEU A 121 -10.29 -1.91 22.29
C LEU A 121 -10.00 -1.60 23.76
N SER A 122 -8.79 -1.12 24.10
CA SER A 122 -8.41 -0.84 25.47
C SER A 122 -8.91 0.51 25.98
N ASP A 123 -9.06 1.51 25.09
CA ASP A 123 -9.34 2.89 25.49
C ASP A 123 -10.82 3.26 25.56
N GLY A 124 -11.73 2.45 25.04
CA GLY A 124 -13.15 2.80 24.87
C GLY A 124 -14.16 2.02 25.71
N ILE A 125 -13.81 0.87 26.29
CA ILE A 125 -14.77 0.03 27.01
C ILE A 125 -14.31 -0.18 28.46
N LYS A 126 -14.73 0.72 29.35
CA LYS A 126 -14.74 0.43 30.76
C LYS A 126 -15.84 -0.60 31.04
N VAL A 127 -15.47 -1.84 31.29
CA VAL A 127 -16.41 -2.82 31.83
C VAL A 127 -16.65 -2.45 33.29
N SER A 128 -17.90 -2.41 33.70
CA SER A 128 -18.33 -1.95 35.06
C SER A 128 -17.74 -2.76 36.19
N ASP A 129 -17.11 -3.89 35.94
CA ASP A 129 -16.51 -4.81 36.90
C ASP A 129 -14.96 -4.73 36.94
N GLY A 130 -14.33 -3.82 36.19
CA GLY A 130 -12.87 -3.67 36.17
C GLY A 130 -12.12 -4.76 35.38
N SER A 131 -12.80 -5.69 34.75
CA SER A 131 -12.19 -6.72 33.93
C SER A 131 -11.74 -6.13 32.56
N LYS A 132 -10.63 -6.63 31.99
CA LYS A 132 -10.26 -6.29 30.60
C LYS A 132 -11.26 -6.93 29.65
N PRO A 133 -11.80 -6.20 28.67
CA PRO A 133 -12.71 -6.80 27.70
C PRO A 133 -12.00 -7.93 26.96
N SER A 134 -12.54 -9.14 27.05
CA SER A 134 -12.03 -10.34 26.38
C SER A 134 -12.49 -10.44 24.91
N ARG A 135 -12.81 -9.33 24.27
CA ARG A 135 -13.21 -9.33 22.86
C ARG A 135 -11.97 -9.37 21.98
N HIS A 136 -11.75 -10.52 21.36
CA HIS A 136 -10.78 -10.67 20.29
C HIS A 136 -11.39 -10.18 18.99
N LEU A 137 -10.92 -9.03 18.44
CA LEU A 137 -11.26 -8.64 17.09
C LEU A 137 -10.45 -9.48 16.11
N LYS A 138 -11.13 -9.98 15.08
CA LYS A 138 -10.52 -10.66 13.96
C LYS A 138 -10.77 -9.82 12.70
N VAL A 139 -9.71 -9.40 12.03
CA VAL A 139 -9.82 -8.75 10.72
C VAL A 139 -9.72 -9.81 9.64
N ILE A 140 -10.72 -9.87 8.78
CA ILE A 140 -10.76 -10.77 7.63
C ILE A 140 -10.67 -9.91 6.38
N LYS A 141 -9.59 -10.07 5.61
CA LYS A 141 -9.37 -9.40 4.32
C LYS A 141 -9.48 -10.44 3.21
N ASP A 142 -10.67 -10.59 2.64
CA ASP A 142 -11.01 -11.64 1.68
C ASP A 142 -11.33 -11.11 0.27
N ASN A 143 -11.22 -9.79 0.07
CA ASN A 143 -11.46 -9.12 -1.20
C ASN A 143 -10.46 -7.98 -1.44
N LEU A 144 -9.16 -8.30 -1.42
CA LEU A 144 -8.10 -7.32 -1.67
C LEU A 144 -8.05 -6.92 -3.16
N PHE A 145 -7.47 -5.75 -3.46
CA PHE A 145 -7.16 -5.37 -4.83
C PHE A 145 -6.17 -6.34 -5.48
N GLU A 146 -6.25 -6.48 -6.81
CA GLU A 146 -5.16 -7.11 -7.58
C GLU A 146 -3.88 -6.27 -7.38
N PRO A 147 -2.76 -6.88 -6.97
CA PRO A 147 -1.52 -6.13 -6.74
C PRO A 147 -1.03 -5.46 -8.02
N PRO A 148 -0.69 -4.16 -7.99
CA PRO A 148 -0.01 -3.49 -9.09
C PRO A 148 1.29 -4.18 -9.52
N GLU A 149 1.66 -4.07 -10.79
CA GLU A 149 2.76 -4.82 -11.41
C GLU A 149 4.11 -4.65 -10.70
N ILE A 150 4.35 -3.51 -10.06
CA ILE A 150 5.58 -3.29 -9.29
C ILE A 150 5.79 -4.36 -8.21
N PHE A 151 4.73 -4.79 -7.54
CA PHE A 151 4.84 -5.81 -6.49
C PHE A 151 5.12 -7.20 -7.04
N ASN A 152 4.62 -7.52 -8.24
CA ASN A 152 4.95 -8.76 -8.95
C ASN A 152 6.44 -8.78 -9.33
N ILE A 153 6.96 -7.68 -9.85
CA ILE A 153 8.37 -7.53 -10.23
C ILE A 153 9.27 -7.64 -8.99
N ILE A 154 8.95 -6.95 -7.90
CA ILE A 154 9.69 -7.05 -6.64
C ILE A 154 9.74 -8.51 -6.18
N LYS A 155 8.58 -9.16 -6.09
CA LYS A 155 8.49 -10.56 -5.65
C LYS A 155 9.32 -11.51 -6.51
N GLN A 156 9.27 -11.35 -7.84
CA GLN A 156 10.02 -12.20 -8.77
C GLN A 156 11.54 -12.05 -8.64
N ASN A 157 12.01 -10.87 -8.29
CA ASN A 157 13.44 -10.58 -8.18
C ASN A 157 13.98 -10.84 -6.76
N SER A 158 13.21 -10.53 -5.71
CA SER A 158 13.61 -10.77 -4.32
C SER A 158 13.46 -12.23 -3.88
N GLY A 159 12.62 -13.01 -4.58
CA GLY A 159 12.27 -14.37 -4.15
C GLY A 159 11.35 -14.42 -2.92
N SER A 160 10.80 -13.30 -2.47
CA SER A 160 9.92 -13.19 -1.31
C SER A 160 8.65 -14.03 -1.48
N SER A 161 8.20 -14.63 -0.39
CA SER A 161 6.91 -15.31 -0.33
C SER A 161 5.73 -14.32 -0.42
N ASN A 162 4.54 -14.79 -0.76
CA ASN A 162 3.33 -13.96 -0.70
C ASN A 162 3.13 -13.33 0.67
N LYS A 163 3.36 -14.10 1.73
CA LYS A 163 3.19 -13.63 3.10
C LYS A 163 4.08 -12.42 3.39
N GLU A 164 5.36 -12.52 3.09
CA GLU A 164 6.33 -11.42 3.27
C GLU A 164 5.95 -10.19 2.46
N MET A 165 5.53 -10.37 1.20
CA MET A 165 5.06 -9.25 0.38
C MET A 165 3.90 -8.48 1.03
N TYR A 166 2.89 -9.19 1.58
CA TYR A 166 1.75 -8.55 2.25
C TYR A 166 2.09 -8.00 3.64
N GLU A 167 3.13 -8.50 4.31
CA GLU A 167 3.64 -7.97 5.57
C GLU A 167 4.46 -6.69 5.40
N VAL A 168 5.13 -6.54 4.25
CA VAL A 168 6.02 -5.40 3.97
C VAL A 168 5.33 -4.32 3.16
N PHE A 169 4.64 -4.70 2.08
CA PHE A 169 4.07 -3.77 1.10
C PHE A 169 2.55 -3.61 1.22
N ASN A 170 2.04 -2.49 0.74
CA ASN A 170 0.60 -2.23 0.72
C ASN A 170 -0.17 -3.09 -0.30
N MET A 171 0.48 -3.70 -1.26
CA MET A 171 -0.07 -4.60 -2.28
C MET A 171 -1.29 -4.02 -3.02
N GLY A 172 -1.34 -2.70 -3.18
CA GLY A 172 -2.45 -2.00 -3.85
C GLY A 172 -3.52 -1.44 -2.91
N CYS A 173 -3.55 -1.84 -1.63
CA CYS A 173 -4.45 -1.27 -0.62
C CYS A 173 -3.70 -0.24 0.21
N ARG A 174 -3.88 1.04 -0.07
CA ARG A 174 -3.03 2.11 0.50
C ARG A 174 -3.64 2.80 1.73
N LEU A 175 -4.96 2.91 1.79
CA LEU A 175 -5.68 3.50 2.90
C LEU A 175 -6.87 2.62 3.24
N GLU A 176 -6.93 2.15 4.47
CA GLU A 176 -8.07 1.42 5.01
C GLU A 176 -8.93 2.38 5.82
N ILE A 177 -10.24 2.32 5.58
CA ILE A 177 -11.27 3.04 6.33
C ILE A 177 -12.13 1.99 7.00
N TYR A 178 -12.26 2.08 8.29
CA TYR A 178 -13.14 1.22 9.10
C TYR A 178 -14.43 1.99 9.37
N CYS A 179 -15.54 1.42 8.99
CA CYS A 179 -16.88 1.99 9.14
C CYS A 179 -17.92 0.86 9.25
N ASP A 180 -19.15 1.20 9.58
CA ASP A 180 -20.25 0.26 9.52
C ASP A 180 -20.53 -0.18 8.07
N ALA A 181 -21.01 -1.40 7.89
CA ALA A 181 -21.30 -1.95 6.56
C ALA A 181 -22.28 -1.07 5.77
N ALA A 182 -23.24 -0.43 6.45
CA ALA A 182 -24.22 0.47 5.83
C ALA A 182 -23.60 1.76 5.26
N ASP A 183 -22.41 2.16 5.73
CA ASP A 183 -21.71 3.38 5.32
C ASP A 183 -20.61 3.13 4.27
N ALA A 184 -20.34 1.87 3.94
CA ALA A 184 -19.28 1.50 3.01
C ALA A 184 -19.44 2.16 1.62
N ASP A 185 -20.67 2.20 1.10
CA ASP A 185 -20.98 2.82 -0.20
C ASP A 185 -20.71 4.33 -0.20
N THR A 186 -20.94 5.02 0.92
CA THR A 186 -20.60 6.44 1.09
C THR A 186 -19.11 6.66 0.96
N MET A 187 -18.29 5.83 1.62
CA MET A 187 -16.83 5.92 1.54
C MET A 187 -16.31 5.65 0.12
N ILE A 188 -16.92 4.67 -0.56
CA ILE A 188 -16.58 4.32 -1.95
C ILE A 188 -16.97 5.46 -2.92
N ALA A 189 -18.16 6.03 -2.76
CA ALA A 189 -18.65 7.12 -3.61
C ALA A 189 -17.72 8.34 -3.52
N ALA A 190 -17.32 8.75 -2.32
CA ALA A 190 -16.38 9.85 -2.12
C ALA A 190 -15.03 9.63 -2.82
N ALA A 191 -14.52 8.40 -2.83
CA ALA A 191 -13.27 8.07 -3.55
C ALA A 191 -13.45 8.15 -5.08
N ASN A 192 -14.57 7.66 -5.58
CA ASN A 192 -14.87 7.62 -7.02
C ASN A 192 -14.97 9.04 -7.63
N GLU A 193 -15.42 10.05 -6.88
CA GLU A 193 -15.42 11.44 -7.33
C GLU A 193 -14.03 11.96 -7.70
N PHE A 194 -12.98 11.39 -7.10
CA PHE A 194 -11.57 11.73 -7.37
C PHE A 194 -10.86 10.68 -8.25
N GLY A 195 -11.59 9.77 -8.88
CA GLY A 195 -11.00 8.71 -9.70
C GLY A 195 -10.11 7.75 -8.90
N ILE A 196 -10.36 7.60 -7.60
CA ILE A 196 -9.64 6.67 -6.73
C ILE A 196 -10.41 5.35 -6.68
N ALA A 197 -9.72 4.25 -7.00
CA ALA A 197 -10.29 2.92 -6.87
C ALA A 197 -10.61 2.62 -5.39
N ALA A 198 -11.83 2.21 -5.11
CA ALA A 198 -12.29 1.89 -3.76
C ALA A 198 -13.18 0.66 -3.76
N GLN A 199 -13.04 -0.17 -2.75
CA GLN A 199 -13.89 -1.35 -2.55
C GLN A 199 -13.90 -1.79 -1.09
N VAL A 200 -14.91 -2.57 -0.71
CA VAL A 200 -14.90 -3.32 0.55
C VAL A 200 -13.88 -4.45 0.41
N ILE A 201 -12.85 -4.45 1.26
CA ILE A 201 -11.77 -5.44 1.21
C ILE A 201 -11.93 -6.55 2.26
N GLY A 202 -12.84 -6.38 3.20
CA GLY A 202 -13.02 -7.34 4.28
C GLY A 202 -13.94 -6.84 5.39
N ARG A 203 -13.92 -7.54 6.49
CA ARG A 203 -14.76 -7.33 7.67
C ARG A 203 -14.03 -7.71 8.96
#